data_42d43b859499bd8fdf7b3c44f7897155
#
_entry.id   42d43b859499bd8fdf7b3c44f7897155
#
_cell.length_a   1.000
_cell.length_b   1.000
_cell.length_c   1.000
_cell.angle_alpha   90.00
_cell.angle_beta   90.00
_cell.angle_gamma   90.00
#
_symmetry.space_group_name_H-M   'P 1'
#
loop_
_entity.id
_entity.type
_entity.pdbx_description
1 polymer ?
#
loop_
_entity_poly.entity_id
_entity_poly.type
_entity_poly.pdbx_seq_one_letter_code
_entity_poly.pdbx_strand_id
1 'polypeptide(L)'
;MIMEATTNTSNEYLHLGIAEKGKLYALEGNYKEALRHYKEAIRMTQNKPQGELFFQHYAQCTMEALELSGAYDEVISFCEKFLDLLEEKGNDELILKYKAEMLQRMAIQFLLKDDKAEAEALFKTAQKIVGTGKLKLTDELLNWILRRYTLSKKQISDLQKKYNYFIVKKENVRPEIAVELPEIMKQY
;
A
#
# COMPACT_ATOMS: atom_id res chain seq x y z
N MET A 1 8.99 44.91 -1.07
CA MET A 1 9.54 43.75 -1.77
C MET A 1 9.72 42.57 -0.77
N ILE A 2 8.68 42.15 -0.10
CA ILE A 2 8.67 40.98 0.81
C ILE A 2 7.23 40.39 0.78
N MET A 3 6.82 39.77 -0.31
CA MET A 3 5.52 39.04 -0.38
C MET A 3 5.49 37.88 -1.36
N GLU A 4 6.63 37.44 -1.91
CA GLU A 4 6.64 36.30 -2.85
C GLU A 4 7.18 34.98 -2.25
N ALA A 5 7.75 34.98 -1.04
CA ALA A 5 8.35 33.78 -0.42
C ALA A 5 7.33 32.87 0.27
N THR A 6 6.15 33.36 0.65
CA THR A 6 5.16 32.59 1.44
C THR A 6 4.20 31.76 0.59
N THR A 7 4.04 32.07 -0.68
CA THR A 7 3.13 31.33 -1.60
C THR A 7 3.78 30.10 -2.21
N ASN A 8 5.10 30.06 -2.31
CA ASN A 8 5.80 28.92 -2.93
C ASN A 8 5.95 27.72 -1.99
N THR A 9 6.13 27.95 -0.69
CA THR A 9 6.22 26.87 0.32
C THR A 9 4.89 26.17 0.58
N SER A 10 3.76 26.85 0.46
CA SER A 10 2.43 26.22 0.63
C SER A 10 2.10 25.23 -0.50
N ASN A 11 2.63 25.43 -1.71
CA ASN A 11 2.38 24.55 -2.86
C ASN A 11 3.35 23.36 -2.90
N GLU A 12 4.51 23.48 -2.25
CA GLU A 12 5.52 22.42 -2.22
C GLU A 12 5.06 21.17 -1.46
N TYR A 13 4.30 21.35 -0.38
CA TYR A 13 3.83 20.29 0.51
C TYR A 13 2.32 19.98 0.38
N LEU A 14 1.64 20.56 -0.59
CA LEU A 14 0.20 20.35 -0.79
C LEU A 14 -0.16 18.88 -0.97
N HIS A 15 0.70 18.11 -1.66
CA HIS A 15 0.51 16.67 -1.83
C HIS A 15 0.44 15.90 -0.51
N LEU A 16 1.14 16.36 0.55
CA LEU A 16 1.05 15.74 1.88
C LEU A 16 -0.35 15.92 2.47
N GLY A 17 -0.88 17.14 2.42
CA GLY A 17 -2.23 17.43 2.93
C GLY A 17 -3.30 16.65 2.17
N ILE A 18 -3.19 16.55 0.84
CA ILE A 18 -4.09 15.73 0.02
C ILE A 18 -4.01 14.25 0.40
N ALA A 19 -2.80 13.70 0.60
CA ALA A 19 -2.64 12.33 1.03
C ALA A 19 -3.22 12.07 2.44
N GLU A 20 -3.02 13.01 3.38
CA GLU A 20 -3.63 12.90 4.72
C GLU A 20 -5.16 12.92 4.65
N LYS A 21 -5.76 13.72 3.77
CA LYS A 21 -7.20 13.67 3.53
C LYS A 21 -7.65 12.32 2.96
N GLY A 22 -6.87 11.76 2.04
CA GLY A 22 -7.08 10.40 1.52
C GLY A 22 -7.07 9.34 2.63
N LYS A 23 -6.14 9.44 3.59
CA LYS A 23 -6.10 8.52 4.74
C LYS A 23 -7.34 8.65 5.64
N LEU A 24 -7.84 9.87 5.86
CA LEU A 24 -9.09 10.08 6.60
C LEU A 24 -10.25 9.38 5.91
N TYR A 25 -10.40 9.54 4.59
CA TYR A 25 -11.42 8.83 3.82
C TYR A 25 -11.27 7.31 3.89
N ALA A 26 -10.04 6.80 3.85
CA ALA A 26 -9.78 5.35 3.98
C ALA A 26 -10.22 4.83 5.36
N LEU A 27 -9.96 5.56 6.44
CA LEU A 27 -10.40 5.21 7.80
C LEU A 27 -11.92 5.24 7.97
N GLU A 28 -12.62 6.07 7.19
CA GLU A 28 -14.09 6.16 7.12
C GLU A 28 -14.69 5.07 6.21
N GLY A 29 -13.87 4.26 5.52
CA GLY A 29 -14.31 3.27 4.55
C GLY A 29 -14.70 3.86 3.18
N ASN A 30 -14.46 5.15 2.97
CA ASN A 30 -14.70 5.81 1.69
C ASN A 30 -13.50 5.66 0.75
N TYR A 31 -13.25 4.41 0.31
CA TYR A 31 -12.08 4.07 -0.48
C TYR A 31 -12.05 4.77 -1.85
N LYS A 32 -13.20 5.09 -2.42
CA LYS A 32 -13.29 5.83 -3.70
C LYS A 32 -12.64 7.21 -3.56
N GLU A 33 -12.99 7.96 -2.53
CA GLU A 33 -12.39 9.28 -2.28
C GLU A 33 -10.93 9.17 -1.83
N ALA A 34 -10.59 8.15 -1.02
CA ALA A 34 -9.21 7.88 -0.65
C ALA A 34 -8.32 7.68 -1.88
N LEU A 35 -8.73 6.82 -2.81
CA LEU A 35 -7.99 6.53 -4.05
C LEU A 35 -7.82 7.76 -4.94
N ARG A 36 -8.84 8.62 -5.02
CA ARG A 36 -8.75 9.89 -5.77
C ARG A 36 -7.68 10.81 -5.19
N HIS A 37 -7.65 10.95 -3.87
CA HIS A 37 -6.66 11.76 -3.16
C HIS A 37 -5.25 11.20 -3.32
N TYR A 38 -5.06 9.87 -3.17
CA TYR A 38 -3.75 9.24 -3.36
C TYR A 38 -3.25 9.38 -4.80
N LYS A 39 -4.12 9.22 -5.81
CA LYS A 39 -3.76 9.40 -7.22
C LYS A 39 -3.25 10.82 -7.48
N GLU A 40 -3.91 11.83 -6.93
CA GLU A 40 -3.48 13.22 -7.09
C GLU A 40 -2.18 13.51 -6.32
N ALA A 41 -2.04 13.00 -5.10
CA ALA A 41 -0.81 13.13 -4.33
C ALA A 41 0.39 12.51 -5.08
N ILE A 42 0.22 11.32 -5.67
CA ILE A 42 1.22 10.66 -6.52
C ILE A 42 1.57 11.56 -7.72
N ARG A 43 0.57 12.05 -8.45
CA ARG A 43 0.78 12.92 -9.62
C ARG A 43 1.62 14.16 -9.27
N MET A 44 1.36 14.76 -8.13
CA MET A 44 2.08 15.96 -7.68
C MET A 44 3.54 15.71 -7.27
N THR A 45 3.93 14.46 -7.04
CA THR A 45 5.30 14.11 -6.62
C THR A 45 6.20 13.65 -7.75
N GLN A 46 5.68 13.40 -8.95
CA GLN A 46 6.41 12.78 -10.08
C GLN A 46 7.71 13.50 -10.47
N ASN A 47 7.81 14.81 -10.27
CA ASN A 47 9.00 15.60 -10.66
C ASN A 47 9.66 16.30 -9.46
N LYS A 48 9.43 15.82 -8.23
CA LYS A 48 10.01 16.42 -7.03
C LYS A 48 11.30 15.69 -6.62
N PRO A 49 12.26 16.37 -5.98
CA PRO A 49 13.53 15.76 -5.57
C PRO A 49 13.40 14.54 -4.66
N GLN A 50 12.34 14.46 -3.85
CA GLN A 50 12.03 13.32 -2.97
C GLN A 50 10.83 12.51 -3.47
N GLY A 51 10.49 12.65 -4.75
CA GLY A 51 9.28 12.07 -5.36
C GLY A 51 9.19 10.56 -5.21
N GLU A 52 10.31 9.85 -5.30
CA GLU A 52 10.34 8.38 -5.15
C GLU A 52 9.92 7.92 -3.75
N LEU A 53 10.36 8.59 -2.69
CA LEU A 53 9.99 8.24 -1.32
C LEU A 53 8.50 8.47 -1.07
N PHE A 54 7.97 9.61 -1.51
CA PHE A 54 6.54 9.91 -1.41
C PHE A 54 5.70 8.95 -2.26
N PHE A 55 6.17 8.65 -3.49
CA PHE A 55 5.52 7.67 -4.35
C PHE A 55 5.37 6.32 -3.66
N GLN A 56 6.45 5.79 -3.06
CA GLN A 56 6.40 4.51 -2.35
C GLN A 56 5.35 4.52 -1.23
N HIS A 57 5.31 5.59 -0.42
CA HIS A 57 4.32 5.71 0.66
C HIS A 57 2.89 5.78 0.14
N TYR A 58 2.62 6.62 -0.86
CA TYR A 58 1.27 6.77 -1.43
C TYR A 58 0.83 5.54 -2.21
N ALA A 59 1.77 4.84 -2.86
CA ALA A 59 1.51 3.56 -3.51
C ALA A 59 1.06 2.50 -2.49
N GLN A 60 1.68 2.43 -1.33
CA GLN A 60 1.24 1.54 -0.25
C GLN A 60 -0.16 1.91 0.25
N CYS A 61 -0.46 3.19 0.47
CA CYS A 61 -1.80 3.65 0.85
C CYS A 61 -2.84 3.29 -0.23
N THR A 62 -2.46 3.39 -1.51
CA THR A 62 -3.32 3.04 -2.65
C THR A 62 -3.63 1.54 -2.65
N MET A 63 -2.60 0.68 -2.55
CA MET A 63 -2.79 -0.77 -2.49
C MET A 63 -3.66 -1.20 -1.30
N GLU A 64 -3.48 -0.56 -0.15
CA GLU A 64 -4.29 -0.82 1.05
C GLU A 64 -5.76 -0.46 0.83
N ALA A 65 -6.04 0.71 0.25
CA ALA A 65 -7.41 1.14 -0.06
C ALA A 65 -8.07 0.23 -1.12
N LEU A 66 -7.33 -0.21 -2.15
CA LEU A 66 -7.80 -1.18 -3.14
C LEU A 66 -8.14 -2.52 -2.48
N GLU A 67 -7.25 -3.05 -1.64
CA GLU A 67 -7.48 -4.31 -0.93
C GLU A 67 -8.72 -4.25 -0.05
N LEU A 68 -8.85 -3.20 0.76
CA LEU A 68 -9.98 -3.01 1.67
C LEU A 68 -11.30 -2.76 0.94
N SER A 69 -11.25 -2.23 -0.28
CA SER A 69 -12.44 -2.10 -1.15
C SER A 69 -12.81 -3.39 -1.89
N GLY A 70 -11.97 -4.43 -1.81
CA GLY A 70 -12.19 -5.71 -2.51
C GLY A 70 -11.68 -5.74 -3.96
N ALA A 71 -10.92 -4.73 -4.38
CA ALA A 71 -10.32 -4.65 -5.72
C ALA A 71 -9.01 -5.47 -5.79
N TYR A 72 -9.12 -6.77 -5.55
CA TYR A 72 -7.96 -7.65 -5.39
C TYR A 72 -7.12 -7.78 -6.66
N ASP A 73 -7.76 -7.81 -7.84
CA ASP A 73 -7.06 -7.94 -9.12
C ASP A 73 -6.22 -6.69 -9.44
N GLU A 74 -6.70 -5.52 -9.05
CA GLU A 74 -5.97 -4.26 -9.19
C GLU A 74 -4.73 -4.24 -8.27
N VAL A 75 -4.84 -4.78 -7.05
CA VAL A 75 -3.68 -4.92 -6.14
C VAL A 75 -2.66 -5.88 -6.73
N ILE A 76 -3.09 -7.03 -7.26
CA ILE A 76 -2.20 -8.01 -7.91
C ILE A 76 -1.46 -7.33 -9.07
N SER A 77 -2.18 -6.69 -9.98
CA SER A 77 -1.57 -5.99 -11.13
C SER A 77 -0.60 -4.88 -10.71
N PHE A 78 -0.90 -4.18 -9.61
CA PHE A 78 0.00 -3.18 -9.06
C PHE A 78 1.30 -3.80 -8.53
N CYS A 79 1.18 -4.90 -7.79
CA CYS A 79 2.34 -5.61 -7.25
C CYS A 79 3.22 -6.20 -8.36
N GLU A 80 2.63 -6.77 -9.43
CA GLU A 80 3.37 -7.29 -10.60
C GLU A 80 4.23 -6.19 -11.23
N LYS A 81 3.64 -5.04 -11.54
CA LYS A 81 4.37 -3.89 -12.11
C LYS A 81 5.48 -3.39 -11.19
N PHE A 82 5.24 -3.43 -9.88
CA PHE A 82 6.24 -3.01 -8.90
C PHE A 82 7.39 -4.01 -8.80
N LEU A 83 7.09 -5.31 -8.89
CA LEU A 83 8.11 -6.36 -8.96
C LEU A 83 8.99 -6.22 -10.19
N ASP A 84 8.42 -5.93 -11.37
CA ASP A 84 9.19 -5.67 -12.60
C ASP A 84 10.17 -4.50 -12.40
N LEU A 85 9.73 -3.41 -11.79
CA LEU A 85 10.61 -2.28 -11.46
C LEU A 85 11.72 -2.64 -10.46
N LEU A 86 11.44 -3.53 -9.50
CA LEU A 86 12.44 -3.99 -8.54
C LEU A 86 13.46 -4.94 -9.16
N GLU A 87 13.12 -5.68 -10.23
CA GLU A 87 14.09 -6.51 -10.96
C GLU A 87 15.20 -5.68 -11.58
N GLU A 88 14.89 -4.49 -12.08
CA GLU A 88 15.87 -3.57 -12.66
C GLU A 88 16.81 -2.95 -11.60
N LYS A 89 16.40 -2.92 -10.32
CA LYS A 89 17.16 -2.31 -9.22
C LYS A 89 18.18 -3.24 -8.55
N GLY A 90 18.23 -4.52 -8.96
CA GLY A 90 19.16 -5.51 -8.42
C GLY A 90 18.61 -6.32 -7.24
N ASN A 91 19.54 -6.84 -6.40
CA ASN A 91 19.21 -7.82 -5.36
C ASN A 91 19.90 -7.51 -4.01
N ASP A 92 20.07 -6.25 -3.66
CA ASP A 92 20.52 -5.92 -2.31
C ASP A 92 19.43 -6.29 -1.26
N GLU A 93 19.79 -6.31 0.02
CA GLU A 93 18.92 -6.76 1.11
C GLU A 93 17.59 -5.97 1.15
N LEU A 94 17.64 -4.67 0.87
CA LEU A 94 16.45 -3.81 0.89
C LEU A 94 15.52 -4.14 -0.29
N ILE A 95 16.08 -4.31 -1.49
CA ILE A 95 15.31 -4.70 -2.68
C ILE A 95 14.69 -6.09 -2.51
N LEU A 96 15.46 -7.06 -1.98
CA LEU A 96 14.93 -8.39 -1.69
C LEU A 96 13.79 -8.35 -0.68
N LYS A 97 13.90 -7.51 0.35
CA LYS A 97 12.81 -7.30 1.31
C LYS A 97 11.55 -6.75 0.62
N TYR A 98 11.67 -5.72 -0.21
CA TYR A 98 10.52 -5.17 -0.95
C TYR A 98 9.91 -6.20 -1.90
N LYS A 99 10.72 -6.99 -2.62
CA LYS A 99 10.22 -8.10 -3.45
C LYS A 99 9.38 -9.08 -2.62
N ALA A 100 9.89 -9.50 -1.47
CA ALA A 100 9.16 -10.43 -0.59
C ALA A 100 7.87 -9.83 -0.02
N GLU A 101 7.86 -8.55 0.34
CA GLU A 101 6.65 -7.84 0.80
C GLU A 101 5.59 -7.72 -0.31
N MET A 102 5.99 -7.50 -1.56
CA MET A 102 5.05 -7.49 -2.70
C MET A 102 4.47 -8.87 -2.96
N LEU A 103 5.31 -9.91 -2.94
CA LEU A 103 4.85 -11.30 -3.08
C LEU A 103 3.90 -11.69 -1.93
N GLN A 104 4.18 -11.29 -0.68
CA GLN A 104 3.26 -11.47 0.43
C GLN A 104 1.92 -10.80 0.16
N ARG A 105 1.92 -9.56 -0.35
CA ARG A 105 0.68 -8.82 -0.66
C ARG A 105 -0.12 -9.53 -1.74
N MET A 106 0.51 -9.95 -2.83
CA MET A 106 -0.14 -10.74 -3.89
C MET A 106 -0.72 -12.03 -3.36
N ALA A 107 0.03 -12.79 -2.57
CA ALA A 107 -0.42 -14.05 -1.97
C ALA A 107 -1.68 -13.85 -1.10
N ILE A 108 -1.75 -12.76 -0.34
CA ILE A 108 -2.94 -12.41 0.44
C ILE A 108 -4.14 -12.15 -0.48
N GLN A 109 -3.95 -11.45 -1.61
CA GLN A 109 -5.05 -11.22 -2.55
C GLN A 109 -5.58 -12.53 -3.14
N PHE A 110 -4.70 -13.44 -3.57
CA PHE A 110 -5.12 -14.78 -4.04
C PHE A 110 -5.84 -15.57 -2.94
N LEU A 111 -5.36 -15.48 -1.70
CA LEU A 111 -6.03 -16.12 -0.56
C LEU A 111 -7.43 -15.53 -0.31
N LEU A 112 -7.61 -14.21 -0.43
CA LEU A 112 -8.90 -13.54 -0.31
C LEU A 112 -9.86 -13.86 -1.46
N LYS A 113 -9.33 -14.30 -2.61
CA LYS A 113 -10.05 -14.84 -3.78
C LYS A 113 -10.28 -16.35 -3.69
N ASP A 114 -9.90 -17.00 -2.58
CA ASP A 114 -9.95 -18.45 -2.34
C ASP A 114 -9.03 -19.29 -3.24
N ASP A 115 -8.04 -18.67 -3.86
CA ASP A 115 -6.97 -19.36 -4.60
C ASP A 115 -5.79 -19.69 -3.68
N LYS A 116 -5.95 -20.76 -2.92
CA LYS A 116 -4.94 -21.21 -1.96
C LYS A 116 -3.66 -21.73 -2.61
N ALA A 117 -3.77 -22.29 -3.81
CA ALA A 117 -2.62 -22.87 -4.51
C ALA A 117 -1.64 -21.77 -4.94
N GLU A 118 -2.14 -20.70 -5.56
CA GLU A 118 -1.32 -19.57 -5.96
C GLU A 118 -0.79 -18.82 -4.73
N ALA A 119 -1.64 -18.61 -3.71
CA ALA A 119 -1.20 -18.00 -2.45
C ALA A 119 -0.05 -18.79 -1.80
N GLU A 120 -0.13 -20.12 -1.73
CA GLU A 120 0.93 -20.98 -1.19
C GLU A 120 2.24 -20.83 -1.95
N ALA A 121 2.20 -20.83 -3.29
CA ALA A 121 3.38 -20.70 -4.15
C ALA A 121 4.07 -19.33 -3.91
N LEU A 122 3.31 -18.25 -3.86
CA LEU A 122 3.82 -16.91 -3.61
C LEU A 122 4.39 -16.74 -2.20
N PHE A 123 3.71 -17.24 -1.16
CA PHE A 123 4.25 -17.21 0.21
C PHE A 123 5.56 -17.99 0.33
N LYS A 124 5.66 -19.17 -0.29
CA LYS A 124 6.92 -19.95 -0.31
C LYS A 124 8.03 -19.17 -1.00
N THR A 125 7.72 -18.50 -2.10
CA THR A 125 8.71 -17.67 -2.81
C THR A 125 9.16 -16.49 -1.95
N ALA A 126 8.24 -15.77 -1.32
CA ALA A 126 8.57 -14.69 -0.39
C ALA A 126 9.48 -15.16 0.76
N GLN A 127 9.11 -16.29 1.39
CA GLN A 127 9.90 -16.89 2.48
C GLN A 127 11.29 -17.33 2.02
N LYS A 128 11.41 -17.86 0.79
CA LYS A 128 12.71 -18.25 0.21
C LYS A 128 13.63 -17.04 0.01
N ILE A 129 13.08 -15.88 -0.37
CA ILE A 129 13.86 -14.66 -0.61
C ILE A 129 14.45 -14.10 0.69
N VAL A 130 13.66 -13.96 1.75
CA VAL A 130 14.10 -13.28 2.98
C VAL A 130 14.39 -14.22 4.15
N GLY A 131 14.01 -15.47 4.06
CA GLY A 131 14.12 -16.47 5.13
C GLY A 131 12.92 -16.52 6.08
N THR A 132 12.74 -17.68 6.69
CA THR A 132 11.70 -17.92 7.72
C THR A 132 11.89 -17.00 8.91
N GLY A 133 10.79 -16.49 9.47
CA GLY A 133 10.78 -15.59 10.63
C GLY A 133 10.91 -14.11 10.26
N LYS A 134 11.26 -13.77 9.03
CA LYS A 134 11.38 -12.37 8.57
C LYS A 134 10.02 -11.72 8.25
N LEU A 135 9.11 -12.47 7.64
CA LEU A 135 7.73 -12.05 7.36
C LEU A 135 6.76 -12.94 8.16
N LYS A 136 6.52 -12.57 9.41
CA LYS A 136 5.71 -13.38 10.35
C LYS A 136 4.30 -13.65 9.87
N LEU A 137 3.68 -12.70 9.16
CA LEU A 137 2.36 -12.88 8.55
C LEU A 137 2.40 -13.95 7.46
N THR A 138 3.41 -13.92 6.58
CA THR A 138 3.66 -14.97 5.57
C THR A 138 3.80 -16.34 6.24
N ASP A 139 4.64 -16.44 7.28
CA ASP A 139 4.93 -17.70 7.96
C ASP A 139 3.65 -18.30 8.59
N GLU A 140 2.82 -17.47 9.22
CA GLU A 140 1.58 -17.93 9.87
C GLU A 140 0.52 -18.34 8.85
N LEU A 141 0.29 -17.53 7.80
CA LEU A 141 -0.67 -17.85 6.74
C LEU A 141 -0.24 -19.09 5.95
N LEU A 142 1.04 -19.22 5.60
CA LEU A 142 1.57 -20.41 4.92
C LEU A 142 1.39 -21.66 5.78
N ASN A 143 1.69 -21.60 7.07
CA ASN A 143 1.48 -22.71 7.98
C ASN A 143 0.00 -23.14 8.07
N TRP A 144 -0.93 -22.18 8.04
CA TRP A 144 -2.36 -22.50 8.03
C TRP A 144 -2.80 -23.17 6.73
N ILE A 145 -2.29 -22.72 5.58
CA ILE A 145 -2.54 -23.34 4.28
C ILE A 145 -2.02 -24.79 4.28
N LEU A 146 -0.78 -25.01 4.69
CA LEU A 146 -0.14 -26.33 4.72
C LEU A 146 -0.86 -27.31 5.65
N ARG A 147 -1.44 -26.81 6.75
CA ARG A 147 -2.30 -27.60 7.65
C ARG A 147 -3.73 -27.77 7.17
N ARG A 148 -4.06 -27.27 5.97
CA ARG A 148 -5.39 -27.34 5.36
C ARG A 148 -6.50 -26.69 6.20
N TYR A 149 -6.17 -25.66 6.96
CA TYR A 149 -7.18 -24.91 7.72
C TYR A 149 -8.12 -24.18 6.76
N THR A 150 -9.40 -24.11 7.14
CA THR A 150 -10.35 -23.23 6.47
C THR A 150 -10.09 -21.81 6.92
N LEU A 151 -9.80 -20.92 5.99
CA LEU A 151 -9.49 -19.52 6.26
C LEU A 151 -10.66 -18.64 5.84
N SER A 152 -11.24 -17.93 6.79
CA SER A 152 -12.20 -16.87 6.52
C SER A 152 -11.49 -15.53 6.27
N LYS A 153 -12.13 -14.63 5.52
CA LYS A 153 -11.64 -13.26 5.32
C LYS A 153 -11.40 -12.54 6.66
N LYS A 154 -12.25 -12.81 7.65
CA LYS A 154 -12.10 -12.24 8.99
C LYS A 154 -10.80 -12.70 9.67
N GLN A 155 -10.49 -13.98 9.62
CA GLN A 155 -9.25 -14.51 10.21
C GLN A 155 -8.01 -13.95 9.53
N ILE A 156 -8.03 -13.81 8.19
CA ILE A 156 -6.95 -13.16 7.43
C ILE A 156 -6.78 -11.72 7.89
N SER A 157 -7.88 -10.95 7.97
CA SER A 157 -7.87 -9.56 8.44
C SER A 157 -7.35 -9.42 9.88
N ASP A 158 -7.72 -10.34 10.77
CA ASP A 158 -7.25 -10.33 12.16
C ASP A 158 -5.73 -10.56 12.24
N LEU A 159 -5.19 -11.45 11.40
CA LEU A 159 -3.73 -11.65 11.27
C LEU A 159 -3.01 -10.43 10.67
N GLN A 160 -3.58 -9.82 9.65
CA GLN A 160 -3.05 -8.59 9.07
C GLN A 160 -2.93 -7.48 10.13
N LYS A 161 -3.95 -7.32 10.97
CA LYS A 161 -3.91 -6.37 12.10
C LYS A 161 -2.87 -6.77 13.15
N LYS A 162 -2.82 -8.04 13.55
CA LYS A 162 -1.85 -8.58 14.51
C LYS A 162 -0.40 -8.27 14.10
N TYR A 163 -0.10 -8.37 12.82
CA TYR A 163 1.26 -8.15 12.28
C TYR A 163 1.49 -6.76 11.71
N ASN A 164 0.62 -5.79 12.01
CA ASN A 164 0.76 -4.40 11.54
C ASN A 164 0.93 -4.27 10.02
N TYR A 165 0.21 -5.08 9.26
CA TYR A 165 0.28 -5.10 7.81
C TYR A 165 -0.21 -3.79 7.17
N PHE A 166 -1.26 -3.19 7.71
CA PHE A 166 -1.81 -1.92 7.25
C PHE A 166 -1.06 -0.73 7.82
N ILE A 167 -0.75 0.25 6.97
CA ILE A 167 -0.02 1.46 7.36
C ILE A 167 -0.95 2.63 7.70
N VAL A 168 -2.18 2.67 7.13
CA VAL A 168 -3.15 3.72 7.43
C VAL A 168 -3.88 3.40 8.72
N LYS A 169 -3.51 4.12 9.80
CA LYS A 169 -4.06 3.95 11.13
C LYS A 169 -4.37 5.31 11.73
N LYS A 170 -5.33 5.34 12.66
CA LYS A 170 -5.77 6.57 13.32
C LYS A 170 -4.61 7.37 13.93
N GLU A 171 -3.67 6.67 14.56
CA GLU A 171 -2.49 7.25 15.19
C GLU A 171 -1.44 7.79 14.22
N ASN A 172 -1.52 7.41 12.93
CA ASN A 172 -0.56 7.80 11.90
C ASN A 172 -1.09 8.88 10.94
N VAL A 173 -2.30 9.35 11.14
CA VAL A 173 -2.93 10.38 10.30
C VAL A 173 -2.87 11.73 11.00
N ARG A 174 -2.63 12.77 10.23
CA ARG A 174 -2.54 14.17 10.70
C ARG A 174 -3.70 14.99 10.13
N PRO A 175 -4.87 14.99 10.81
CA PRO A 175 -6.04 15.71 10.33
C PRO A 175 -5.83 17.22 10.18
N GLU A 176 -4.94 17.77 10.98
CA GLU A 176 -4.63 19.22 11.01
C GLU A 176 -3.99 19.75 9.74
N ILE A 177 -3.36 18.89 8.93
CA ILE A 177 -2.79 19.27 7.64
C ILE A 177 -3.61 18.73 6.45
N ALA A 178 -4.71 18.01 6.70
CA ALA A 178 -5.51 17.40 5.66
C ALA A 178 -6.14 18.46 4.74
N VAL A 179 -5.98 18.27 3.43
CA VAL A 179 -6.48 19.19 2.40
C VAL A 179 -7.40 18.46 1.43
N GLU A 180 -8.60 18.97 1.28
CA GLU A 180 -9.58 18.46 0.30
C GLU A 180 -9.15 18.78 -1.12
N LEU A 181 -9.43 17.87 -2.05
CA LEU A 181 -9.21 18.12 -3.47
C LEU A 181 -10.13 19.26 -3.96
N PRO A 182 -9.62 20.18 -4.78
CA PRO A 182 -10.45 21.17 -5.45
C PRO A 182 -11.60 20.51 -6.22
N GLU A 183 -12.77 21.18 -6.26
CA GLU A 183 -13.97 20.62 -6.91
C GLU A 183 -13.79 20.29 -8.39
N ILE A 184 -12.95 21.05 -9.10
CA ILE A 184 -12.61 20.84 -10.52
C ILE A 184 -11.95 19.46 -10.74
N MET A 185 -11.27 18.89 -9.71
CA MET A 185 -10.65 17.57 -9.77
C MET A 185 -11.60 16.43 -9.38
N LYS A 186 -12.85 16.72 -9.04
CA LYS A 186 -13.85 15.72 -8.68
C LYS A 186 -14.56 15.11 -9.91
N GLN A 187 -14.29 15.61 -11.12
CA GLN A 187 -15.01 15.23 -12.35
C GLN A 187 -14.30 14.19 -13.24
N TYR A 188 -13.18 13.57 -12.79
CA TYR A 188 -12.45 12.58 -13.61
C TYR A 188 -12.32 11.23 -12.93
#